data_7b7d354e40166f21ad4eaf18cf1199bc
#
_entry.id   7b7d354e40166f21ad4eaf18cf1199bc
#
_cell.length_a   1.000
_cell.length_b   1.000
_cell.length_c   1.000
_cell.angle_alpha   90.00
_cell.angle_beta   90.00
_cell.angle_gamma   90.00
#
_symmetry.space_group_name_H-M   'P 1'
#
loop_
_entity.id
_entity.type
_entity.pdbx_description
1 polymer ?
#
loop_
_entity_poly.entity_id
_entity_poly.type
_entity_poly.pdbx_seq_one_letter_code
_entity_poly.pdbx_strand_id
1 'polypeptide(L)'
;MVKLDKIYTRGGDKGKTSLGNGERVDKNSIRVEAFGTVDETNAVLGIAIVNLKSPLKEMIFRIQNDLFDLGADLCVPDNKKLDYEPLRINQFQVDRLEEE
;
A
#
# COMPACT_ATOMS: atom_id res chain seq x y z
N MET A 1 10.96 9.90 -3.57
CA MET A 1 10.49 10.09 -2.20
C MET A 1 9.56 11.29 -2.14
N VAL A 2 8.47 11.17 -1.41
CA VAL A 2 7.53 12.28 -1.22
C VAL A 2 8.14 13.29 -0.25
N LYS A 3 8.16 14.54 -0.65
CA LYS A 3 8.63 15.65 0.20
C LYS A 3 7.43 16.52 0.56
N LEU A 4 7.16 16.65 1.86
CA LEU A 4 6.00 17.39 2.35
C LEU A 4 6.47 18.68 3.04
N ASP A 5 6.26 19.82 2.38
CA ASP A 5 6.48 21.14 2.96
C ASP A 5 5.22 21.64 3.66
N LYS A 6 4.05 21.11 3.25
CA LYS A 6 2.74 21.43 3.84
C LYS A 6 1.94 20.14 3.98
N ILE A 7 0.95 20.14 4.90
CA ILE A 7 0.06 19.00 5.11
C ILE A 7 -0.80 18.73 3.86
N TYR A 8 -1.13 19.76 3.10
CA TYR A 8 -1.88 19.65 1.86
C TYR A 8 -1.13 20.32 0.71
N THR A 9 -1.29 19.79 -0.49
CA THR A 9 -0.65 20.34 -1.70
C THR A 9 -1.65 20.80 -2.75
N ARG A 10 -2.90 20.33 -2.66
CA ARG A 10 -3.97 20.53 -3.66
C ARG A 10 -3.63 19.95 -5.04
N GLY A 11 -2.58 19.10 -5.11
CA GLY A 11 -2.16 18.48 -6.38
C GLY A 11 -3.21 17.56 -6.97
N GLY A 12 -4.14 17.05 -6.17
CA GLY A 12 -5.20 16.15 -6.61
C GLY A 12 -6.55 16.80 -6.83
N ASP A 13 -6.66 18.12 -6.72
CA ASP A 13 -7.96 18.82 -6.78
C ASP A 13 -8.64 18.74 -8.15
N LYS A 14 -7.90 18.37 -9.22
CA LYS A 14 -8.43 18.23 -10.59
C LYS A 14 -8.61 16.77 -11.01
N GLY A 15 -8.71 15.84 -10.07
CA GLY A 15 -8.94 14.42 -10.35
C GLY A 15 -7.70 13.64 -10.74
N LYS A 16 -6.51 14.19 -10.57
CA LYS A 16 -5.24 13.53 -10.84
C LYS A 16 -4.49 13.27 -9.54
N THR A 17 -3.69 12.22 -9.53
CA THR A 17 -2.81 11.89 -8.41
C THR A 17 -1.47 11.41 -8.94
N SER A 18 -0.46 11.38 -8.08
CA SER A 18 0.86 10.87 -8.44
C SER A 18 1.05 9.47 -7.87
N LEU A 19 1.62 8.58 -8.67
CA LEU A 19 2.12 7.29 -8.21
C LEU A 19 3.46 7.48 -7.49
N GLY A 20 3.95 6.39 -6.87
CA GLY A 20 5.21 6.43 -6.13
C GLY A 20 6.42 6.77 -7.00
N ASN A 21 6.35 6.55 -8.30
CA ASN A 21 7.39 6.90 -9.27
C ASN A 21 7.22 8.31 -9.87
N GLY A 22 6.26 9.09 -9.37
CA GLY A 22 5.98 10.44 -9.87
C GLY A 22 5.06 10.51 -11.07
N GLU A 23 4.69 9.37 -11.65
CA GLU A 23 3.75 9.35 -12.78
C GLU A 23 2.38 9.88 -12.37
N ARG A 24 1.81 10.77 -13.20
CA ARG A 24 0.49 11.34 -12.95
C ARG A 24 -0.57 10.46 -13.60
N VAL A 25 -1.58 10.10 -12.84
CA VAL A 25 -2.69 9.27 -13.31
C VAL A 25 -4.01 9.81 -12.78
N ASP A 26 -5.12 9.37 -13.38
CA ASP A 26 -6.44 9.70 -12.88
C ASP A 26 -6.68 9.00 -11.55
N LYS A 27 -7.33 9.68 -10.62
CA LYS A 27 -7.67 9.09 -9.31
C LYS A 27 -8.52 7.84 -9.43
N ASN A 28 -9.28 7.69 -10.53
CA ASN A 28 -10.13 6.53 -10.78
C ASN A 28 -9.46 5.45 -11.63
N SER A 29 -8.14 5.52 -11.83
CA SER A 29 -7.44 4.47 -12.55
C SER A 29 -7.49 3.15 -11.77
N ILE A 30 -7.43 2.02 -12.49
CA ILE A 30 -7.47 0.69 -11.89
C ILE A 30 -6.34 0.49 -10.89
N ARG A 31 -5.16 1.02 -11.17
CA ARG A 31 -4.02 0.89 -10.25
C ARG A 31 -4.27 1.63 -8.94
N VAL A 32 -4.81 2.84 -9.00
CA VAL A 32 -5.16 3.60 -7.80
C VAL A 32 -6.25 2.88 -7.02
N GLU A 33 -7.26 2.35 -7.70
CA GLU A 33 -8.31 1.55 -7.08
C GLU A 33 -7.74 0.31 -6.38
N ALA A 34 -6.77 -0.36 -7.01
CA ALA A 34 -6.15 -1.55 -6.45
C ALA A 34 -5.45 -1.25 -5.12
N PHE A 35 -4.53 -0.29 -5.10
CA PHE A 35 -3.84 -0.01 -3.83
C PHE A 35 -4.74 0.69 -2.82
N GLY A 36 -5.74 1.43 -3.26
CA GLY A 36 -6.76 1.99 -2.37
C GLY A 36 -7.57 0.90 -1.66
N THR A 37 -7.93 -0.16 -2.38
CA THR A 37 -8.64 -1.31 -1.81
C THR A 37 -7.76 -2.05 -0.81
N VAL A 38 -6.47 -2.22 -1.10
CA VAL A 38 -5.52 -2.82 -0.16
C VAL A 38 -5.44 -1.98 1.12
N ASP A 39 -5.37 -0.66 0.98
CA ASP A 39 -5.32 0.25 2.13
C ASP A 39 -6.59 0.17 2.98
N GLU A 40 -7.77 0.14 2.34
CA GLU A 40 -9.05 -0.05 3.04
C GLU A 40 -9.09 -1.37 3.80
N THR A 41 -8.65 -2.46 3.18
CA THR A 41 -8.60 -3.78 3.83
C THR A 41 -7.71 -3.73 5.06
N ASN A 42 -6.56 -3.08 4.94
CA ASN A 42 -5.63 -2.92 6.05
C ASN A 42 -6.27 -2.13 7.20
N ALA A 43 -6.98 -1.07 6.88
CA ALA A 43 -7.68 -0.26 7.87
C ALA A 43 -8.76 -1.05 8.61
N VAL A 44 -9.53 -1.88 7.89
CA VAL A 44 -10.56 -2.76 8.49
C VAL A 44 -9.91 -3.77 9.45
N LEU A 45 -8.76 -4.34 9.07
CA LEU A 45 -8.01 -5.24 9.96
C LEU A 45 -7.55 -4.51 11.22
N GLY A 46 -7.19 -3.23 11.10
CA GLY A 46 -6.83 -2.40 12.25
C GLY A 46 -7.98 -2.23 13.24
N ILE A 47 -9.21 -2.14 12.76
CA ILE A 47 -10.39 -2.11 13.62
C ILE A 47 -10.58 -3.46 14.32
N ALA A 48 -10.48 -4.55 13.58
CA ALA A 48 -10.66 -5.90 14.11
C ALA A 48 -9.65 -6.23 15.20
N ILE A 49 -8.40 -5.79 15.04
CA ILE A 49 -7.32 -6.15 15.95
C ILE A 49 -7.51 -5.63 17.37
N VAL A 50 -8.31 -4.58 17.54
CA VAL A 50 -8.57 -3.98 18.86
C VAL A 50 -9.16 -5.00 19.84
N ASN A 51 -9.95 -5.95 19.33
CA ASN A 51 -10.63 -6.96 20.13
C ASN A 51 -9.95 -8.33 20.08
N LEU A 52 -8.80 -8.45 19.44
CA LEU A 52 -8.11 -9.72 19.30
C LEU A 52 -7.06 -9.89 20.39
N LYS A 53 -6.80 -11.17 20.72
CA LYS A 53 -5.77 -11.59 21.67
C LYS A 53 -4.73 -12.45 20.97
N SER A 54 -3.57 -12.59 21.60
CA SER A 54 -2.52 -13.49 21.12
C SER A 54 -3.01 -14.92 21.03
N PRO A 55 -2.59 -15.72 20.07
CA PRO A 55 -1.62 -15.39 18.99
C PRO A 55 -2.24 -14.73 17.76
N LEU A 56 -3.55 -14.64 17.71
CA LEU A 56 -4.26 -14.11 16.54
C LEU A 56 -3.91 -12.63 16.28
N LYS A 57 -3.75 -11.86 17.35
CA LYS A 57 -3.40 -10.45 17.26
C LYS A 57 -2.08 -10.25 16.52
N GLU A 58 -1.05 -11.00 16.87
CA GLU A 58 0.26 -10.91 16.23
C GLU A 58 0.22 -11.36 14.77
N MET A 59 -0.58 -12.38 14.49
CA MET A 59 -0.79 -12.85 13.11
C MET A 59 -1.38 -11.73 12.24
N ILE A 60 -2.40 -11.05 12.74
CA ILE A 60 -3.03 -9.96 11.98
C ILE A 60 -2.06 -8.79 11.82
N PHE A 61 -1.22 -8.47 12.81
CA PHE A 61 -0.20 -7.44 12.66
C PHE A 61 0.78 -7.77 11.52
N ARG A 62 1.19 -9.03 11.40
CA ARG A 62 2.06 -9.46 10.30
C ARG A 62 1.38 -9.28 8.96
N ILE A 63 0.10 -9.63 8.87
CA ILE A 63 -0.69 -9.46 7.64
C ILE A 63 -0.82 -7.98 7.28
N GLN A 64 -1.04 -7.11 8.26
CA GLN A 64 -1.10 -5.67 8.01
C GLN A 64 0.22 -5.13 7.44
N ASN A 65 1.36 -5.61 7.94
CA ASN A 65 2.66 -5.22 7.41
C ASN A 65 2.82 -5.71 5.97
N ASP A 66 2.36 -6.91 5.65
CA ASP A 66 2.40 -7.43 4.28
C ASP A 66 1.49 -6.61 3.34
N LEU A 67 0.31 -6.22 3.81
CA LEU A 67 -0.61 -5.39 3.02
C LEU A 67 -0.03 -3.99 2.79
N PHE A 68 0.67 -3.43 3.76
CA PHE A 68 1.36 -2.17 3.60
C PHE A 68 2.43 -2.29 2.50
N ASP A 69 3.22 -3.36 2.53
CA ASP A 69 4.23 -3.62 1.51
C ASP A 69 3.59 -3.80 0.13
N LEU A 70 2.46 -4.52 0.06
CA LEU A 70 1.74 -4.71 -1.18
C LEU A 70 1.24 -3.37 -1.76
N GLY A 71 0.70 -2.52 -0.91
CA GLY A 71 0.26 -1.18 -1.33
C GLY A 71 1.42 -0.36 -1.88
N ALA A 72 2.57 -0.39 -1.21
CA ALA A 72 3.77 0.30 -1.66
C ALA A 72 4.26 -0.24 -3.00
N ASP A 73 4.23 -1.57 -3.18
CA ASP A 73 4.61 -2.23 -4.44
C ASP A 73 3.68 -1.77 -5.58
N LEU A 74 2.38 -1.84 -5.36
CA LEU A 74 1.38 -1.45 -6.36
C LEU A 74 1.49 0.03 -6.74
N CYS A 75 1.95 0.87 -5.82
CA CYS A 75 2.09 2.31 -6.04
C CYS A 75 3.24 2.65 -6.99
N VAL A 76 4.14 1.71 -7.26
CA VAL A 76 5.30 1.91 -8.13
C VAL A 76 5.26 0.89 -9.27
N PRO A 77 4.65 1.23 -10.43
CA PRO A 77 4.60 0.32 -11.57
C PRO A 77 6.01 -0.07 -12.04
N ASP A 78 6.12 -1.30 -12.54
CA ASP A 78 7.38 -1.83 -13.07
C ASP A 78 7.52 -1.51 -14.57
N ASN A 79 7.29 -0.26 -14.93
CA ASN A 79 7.29 0.20 -16.33
C ASN A 79 8.34 1.26 -16.64
N LYS A 80 9.12 1.66 -15.64
CA LYS A 80 10.16 2.67 -15.77
C LYS A 80 11.38 2.27 -14.99
N LYS A 81 12.55 2.66 -15.50
CA LYS A 81 13.79 2.52 -14.77
C LYS A 81 13.82 3.59 -13.68
N LEU A 82 14.06 3.17 -12.44
CA LEU A 82 14.19 4.04 -11.29
C LEU A 82 15.65 4.16 -10.88
N ASP A 83 15.99 5.26 -10.22
CA ASP A 83 17.31 5.48 -9.65
C ASP A 83 17.45 4.90 -8.24
N TYR A 84 16.46 4.12 -7.79
CA TYR A 84 16.45 3.40 -6.52
C TYR A 84 15.77 2.05 -6.70
N GLU A 85 16.02 1.11 -5.77
CA GLU A 85 15.34 -0.19 -5.73
C GLU A 85 13.97 -0.03 -5.08
N PRO A 86 12.87 -0.21 -5.82
CA PRO A 86 11.55 -0.13 -5.21
C PRO A 86 11.27 -1.34 -4.32
N LEU A 87 10.47 -1.13 -3.29
CA LEU A 87 9.97 -2.22 -2.46
C LEU A 87 9.06 -3.12 -3.29
N ARG A 88 9.31 -4.43 -3.26
CA ARG A 88 8.46 -5.42 -3.93
C ARG A 88 8.09 -6.50 -2.93
N ILE A 89 6.87 -7.00 -3.03
CA ILE A 89 6.49 -8.19 -2.25
C ILE A 89 7.25 -9.40 -2.80
N ASN A 90 7.43 -10.39 -1.95
CA ASN A 90 8.18 -11.61 -2.32
C ASN A 90 7.36 -12.86 -2.02
N GLN A 91 7.82 -13.98 -2.59
CA GLN A 91 7.11 -15.25 -2.45
C GLN A 91 7.00 -15.71 -0.99
N PHE A 92 7.98 -15.38 -0.16
CA PHE A 92 7.96 -15.75 1.26
C PHE A 92 6.73 -15.16 1.97
N GLN A 93 6.34 -13.93 1.62
CA GLN A 93 5.16 -13.28 2.22
C GLN A 93 3.88 -14.02 1.82
N VAL A 94 3.76 -14.43 0.57
CA VAL A 94 2.61 -15.20 0.07
C VAL A 94 2.55 -16.57 0.77
N ASP A 95 3.68 -17.26 0.83
CA ASP A 95 3.76 -18.61 1.43
C ASP A 95 3.38 -18.56 2.91
N ARG A 96 3.87 -17.57 3.63
CA ARG A 96 3.54 -17.40 5.04
C ARG A 96 2.05 -17.16 5.24
N LEU A 97 1.43 -16.33 4.40
CA LEU A 97 0.00 -16.06 4.47
C LEU A 97 -0.82 -17.33 4.23
N GLU A 98 -0.40 -18.15 3.28
CA GLU A 98 -1.07 -19.43 3.00
C GLU A 98 -0.97 -20.40 4.18
N GLU A 99 0.12 -20.38 4.91
CA GLU A 99 0.31 -21.23 6.10
C GLU A 99 -0.53 -20.75 7.29
N GLU A 100 -0.79 -19.48 7.39
CA GLU A 100 -1.60 -18.89 8.43
C GLU A 100 -3.09 -19.05 8.15
#